data_c03676a6ee13ef1919e4b3e14c19fba8
#
_entry.id   c03676a6ee13ef1919e4b3e14c19fba8
#
_cell.length_a   1.000
_cell.length_b   1.000
_cell.length_c   1.000
_cell.angle_alpha   90.00
_cell.angle_beta   90.00
_cell.angle_gamma   90.00
#
_symmetry.space_group_name_H-M   'P 1'
#
loop_
_entity.id
_entity.type
_entity.pdbx_description
1 polymer ?
#
loop_
_entity_poly.entity_id
_entity_poly.type
_entity_poly.pdbx_seq_one_letter_code
_entity_poly.pdbx_strand_id
1 'polypeptide(L)'
;YLKQVIKEYDNDKFILKPMDGFGGSGVILLDKSSTTSNHNVNSLLDFYINQGGKNNYIILQEFIETELKGDIRVIMLNGAPVGAMRRVPAKDDHRSNVHAGGHCVTHNLNESEKKLCETIGPKLVEDGLFLVGLDLMGNKLIEVNVCSPGGFAEINDERSDNLQEYVIDFAEQVNNARKS
;
A
#
# COMPACT_ATOMS: atom_id res chain seq x y z
N TYR A 1 25.46 2.25 -6.36
CA TYR A 1 24.90 2.31 -4.99
C TYR A 1 23.82 1.26 -4.77
N LEU A 2 22.69 1.25 -5.54
CA LEU A 2 21.57 0.32 -5.35
C LEU A 2 21.98 -1.16 -5.41
N LYS A 3 22.82 -1.54 -6.39
CA LYS A 3 23.35 -2.91 -6.52
C LYS A 3 24.16 -3.32 -5.29
N GLN A 4 24.88 -2.40 -4.69
CA GLN A 4 25.64 -2.62 -3.46
C GLN A 4 24.70 -2.81 -2.26
N VAL A 5 23.67 -1.98 -2.12
CA VAL A 5 22.64 -2.09 -1.07
C VAL A 5 21.95 -3.45 -1.15
N ILE A 6 21.48 -3.86 -2.34
CA ILE A 6 20.85 -5.18 -2.53
C ILE A 6 21.79 -6.32 -2.13
N LYS A 7 23.09 -6.20 -2.46
CA LYS A 7 24.08 -7.24 -2.15
C LYS A 7 24.39 -7.34 -0.65
N GLU A 8 24.45 -6.20 0.03
CA GLU A 8 24.84 -6.11 1.45
C GLU A 8 23.69 -6.38 2.42
N TYR A 9 22.43 -6.31 1.95
CA TYR A 9 21.25 -6.57 2.79
C TYR A 9 21.07 -8.08 3.02
N ASP A 10 20.73 -8.47 4.24
CA ASP A 10 20.57 -9.90 4.61
C ASP A 10 19.38 -10.58 3.97
N ASN A 11 18.38 -9.80 3.50
CA ASN A 11 17.18 -10.36 2.87
C ASN A 11 17.48 -10.86 1.46
N ASP A 12 16.88 -11.99 1.09
CA ASP A 12 16.99 -12.57 -0.25
C ASP A 12 15.99 -11.97 -1.24
N LYS A 13 14.87 -11.43 -0.75
CA LYS A 13 13.80 -10.92 -1.59
C LYS A 13 13.50 -9.46 -1.33
N PHE A 14 13.28 -8.71 -2.42
CA PHE A 14 12.95 -7.29 -2.40
C PHE A 14 11.83 -6.96 -3.36
N ILE A 15 11.11 -5.88 -3.07
CA ILE A 15 10.17 -5.25 -3.98
C ILE A 15 10.78 -3.98 -4.53
N LEU A 16 10.81 -3.84 -5.85
CA LEU A 16 11.07 -2.59 -6.56
C LEU A 16 9.75 -1.95 -6.96
N LYS A 17 9.64 -0.64 -6.73
CA LYS A 17 8.48 0.16 -7.13
C LYS A 17 8.93 1.45 -7.80
N PRO A 18 8.28 1.91 -8.89
CA PRO A 18 8.46 3.26 -9.39
C PRO A 18 7.86 4.26 -8.39
N MET A 19 8.39 5.50 -8.36
CA MET A 19 7.87 6.55 -7.47
C MET A 19 6.49 7.06 -7.90
N ASP A 20 6.17 6.98 -9.19
CA ASP A 20 4.97 7.51 -9.84
C ASP A 20 4.00 6.40 -10.30
N GLY A 21 4.22 5.16 -9.88
CA GLY A 21 3.36 4.02 -10.19
C GLY A 21 2.07 4.01 -9.37
N PHE A 22 1.01 3.43 -9.93
CA PHE A 22 -0.25 3.17 -9.23
C PHE A 22 -0.82 1.79 -9.60
N GLY A 23 -1.69 1.25 -8.76
CA GLY A 23 -2.41 -0.01 -9.04
C GLY A 23 -1.49 -1.24 -9.21
N GLY A 24 -0.29 -1.23 -8.63
CA GLY A 24 0.70 -2.31 -8.76
C GLY A 24 1.46 -2.30 -10.08
N SER A 25 1.26 -1.29 -10.93
CA SER A 25 2.03 -1.16 -12.18
C SER A 25 3.50 -0.92 -11.87
N GLY A 26 4.37 -1.67 -12.52
CA GLY A 26 5.82 -1.55 -12.33
C GLY A 26 6.35 -2.15 -11.00
N VAL A 27 5.53 -2.81 -10.20
CA VAL A 27 5.99 -3.52 -9.00
C VAL A 27 6.68 -4.83 -9.40
N ILE A 28 7.92 -5.02 -9.00
CA ILE A 28 8.72 -6.19 -9.34
C ILE A 28 9.30 -6.83 -8.10
N LEU A 29 9.15 -8.15 -8.01
CA LEU A 29 9.83 -8.98 -7.02
C LEU A 29 11.23 -9.32 -7.52
N LEU A 30 12.25 -8.95 -6.76
CA LEU A 30 13.63 -9.40 -6.93
C LEU A 30 13.91 -10.53 -5.93
N ASP A 31 14.44 -11.64 -6.42
CA ASP A 31 14.85 -12.78 -5.60
C ASP A 31 16.34 -13.07 -5.86
N LYS A 32 17.21 -12.87 -4.87
CA LYS A 32 18.65 -13.12 -4.97
C LYS A 32 18.97 -14.60 -5.19
N SER A 33 18.13 -15.50 -4.68
CA SER A 33 18.36 -16.95 -4.75
C SER A 33 18.08 -17.52 -6.13
N SER A 34 17.30 -16.79 -6.97
CA SER A 34 16.97 -17.21 -8.31
C SER A 34 18.13 -16.98 -9.27
N THR A 35 18.68 -18.05 -9.83
CA THR A 35 19.77 -18.01 -10.82
C THR A 35 19.42 -17.19 -12.05
N THR A 36 18.15 -17.14 -12.44
CA THR A 36 17.64 -16.35 -13.55
C THR A 36 17.59 -14.84 -13.20
N SER A 37 17.35 -14.50 -11.95
CA SER A 37 17.27 -13.10 -11.48
C SER A 37 18.64 -12.41 -11.50
N ASN A 38 19.72 -13.10 -11.14
CA ASN A 38 21.05 -12.50 -11.04
C ASN A 38 21.57 -11.93 -12.37
N HIS A 39 21.21 -12.53 -13.51
CA HIS A 39 21.60 -11.99 -14.83
C HIS A 39 20.72 -10.82 -15.28
N ASN A 40 19.46 -10.78 -14.83
CA ASN A 40 18.48 -9.77 -15.27
C ASN A 40 18.35 -8.57 -14.32
N VAL A 41 18.77 -8.69 -13.03
CA VAL A 41 18.66 -7.60 -12.04
C VAL A 41 19.33 -6.32 -12.54
N ASN A 42 20.51 -6.44 -13.13
CA ASN A 42 21.24 -5.29 -13.64
C ASN A 42 20.50 -4.59 -14.78
N SER A 43 20.00 -5.36 -15.77
CA SER A 43 19.26 -4.82 -16.90
C SER A 43 17.92 -4.22 -16.46
N LEU A 44 17.30 -4.83 -15.47
CA LEU A 44 16.04 -4.39 -14.88
C LEU A 44 16.21 -3.07 -14.13
N LEU A 45 17.26 -2.95 -13.32
CA LEU A 45 17.61 -1.72 -12.62
C LEU A 45 17.96 -0.61 -13.62
N ASP A 46 18.76 -0.92 -14.64
CA ASP A 46 19.12 0.03 -15.69
C ASP A 46 17.88 0.49 -16.47
N PHE A 47 16.93 -0.41 -16.74
CA PHE A 47 15.65 -0.06 -17.37
C PHE A 47 14.84 0.91 -16.51
N TYR A 48 14.65 0.60 -15.21
CA TYR A 48 13.86 1.43 -14.30
C TYR A 48 14.49 2.80 -14.03
N ILE A 49 15.81 2.85 -13.85
CA ILE A 49 16.52 4.09 -13.54
C ILE A 49 16.59 4.99 -14.79
N ASN A 50 16.74 4.41 -15.98
CA ASN A 50 16.96 5.16 -17.21
C ASN A 50 15.68 5.30 -18.08
N GLN A 51 14.53 4.86 -17.60
CA GLN A 51 13.27 4.96 -18.34
C GLN A 51 12.96 6.44 -18.65
N GLY A 52 12.77 6.74 -19.94
CA GLY A 52 12.50 8.10 -20.39
C GLY A 52 13.73 9.02 -20.48
N GLY A 53 14.96 8.48 -20.43
CA GLY A 53 16.20 9.27 -20.58
C GLY A 53 16.54 10.18 -19.41
N LYS A 54 15.93 9.98 -18.23
CA LYS A 54 16.20 10.68 -16.98
C LYS A 54 16.49 9.67 -15.89
N ASN A 55 17.39 10.04 -14.96
CA ASN A 55 17.60 9.26 -13.73
C ASN A 55 16.34 9.34 -12.87
N ASN A 56 15.58 8.25 -12.79
CA ASN A 56 14.38 8.17 -11.98
C ASN A 56 14.71 7.60 -10.59
N TYR A 57 14.06 8.14 -9.59
CA TYR A 57 14.06 7.52 -8.26
C TYR A 57 13.16 6.29 -8.28
N ILE A 58 13.61 5.26 -7.57
CA ILE A 58 12.84 4.03 -7.33
C ILE A 58 12.81 3.72 -5.84
N ILE A 59 11.77 3.05 -5.42
CA ILE A 59 11.64 2.55 -4.05
C ILE A 59 12.13 1.10 -4.04
N LEU A 60 13.07 0.80 -3.15
CA LEU A 60 13.47 -0.56 -2.81
C LEU A 60 12.93 -0.88 -1.42
N GLN A 61 12.07 -1.90 -1.33
CA GLN A 61 11.49 -2.35 -0.08
C GLN A 61 11.86 -3.82 0.18
N GLU A 62 11.95 -4.20 1.44
CA GLU A 62 11.99 -5.59 1.87
C GLU A 62 10.71 -6.31 1.41
N PHE A 63 10.85 -7.53 0.90
CA PHE A 63 9.69 -8.39 0.67
C PHE A 63 9.22 -8.97 2.00
N ILE A 64 7.94 -8.78 2.31
CA ILE A 64 7.33 -9.28 3.55
C ILE A 64 6.60 -10.57 3.23
N GLU A 65 7.08 -11.68 3.79
CA GLU A 65 6.34 -12.94 3.75
C GLU A 65 5.30 -12.96 4.88
N THR A 66 4.06 -13.27 4.52
CA THR A 66 2.95 -13.41 5.46
C THR A 66 2.26 -14.74 5.24
N GLU A 67 1.71 -15.33 6.31
CA GLU A 67 0.95 -16.58 6.23
C GLU A 67 -0.29 -16.43 5.36
N LEU A 68 -0.97 -15.30 5.47
CA LEU A 68 -2.11 -14.94 4.65
C LEU A 68 -1.64 -14.14 3.43
N LYS A 69 -1.84 -14.70 2.23
CA LYS A 69 -1.54 -14.00 0.99
C LYS A 69 -2.35 -12.71 0.88
N GLY A 70 -1.70 -11.68 0.37
CA GLY A 70 -2.32 -10.38 0.11
C GLY A 70 -1.96 -9.33 1.15
N ASP A 71 -2.59 -8.18 1.00
CA ASP A 71 -2.42 -7.04 1.88
C ASP A 71 -3.78 -6.56 2.41
N ILE A 72 -3.73 -5.72 3.42
CA ILE A 72 -4.90 -5.14 4.08
C ILE A 72 -4.97 -3.67 3.69
N ARG A 73 -6.04 -3.28 3.00
CA ARG A 73 -6.41 -1.89 2.78
C ARG A 73 -7.23 -1.40 3.96
N VAL A 74 -6.74 -0.37 4.63
CA VAL A 74 -7.45 0.33 5.71
C VAL A 74 -7.82 1.73 5.23
N ILE A 75 -9.08 2.10 5.33
CA ILE A 75 -9.52 3.48 5.11
C ILE A 75 -9.42 4.23 6.42
N MET A 76 -8.62 5.29 6.42
CA MET A 76 -8.42 6.21 7.53
C MET A 76 -9.20 7.48 7.27
N LEU A 77 -9.96 7.96 8.24
CA LEU A 77 -10.62 9.25 8.21
C LEU A 77 -10.26 10.03 9.48
N ASN A 78 -9.73 11.22 9.32
CA ASN A 78 -9.31 12.10 10.41
C ASN A 78 -8.40 11.38 11.43
N GLY A 79 -7.46 10.56 10.93
CA GLY A 79 -6.51 9.83 11.74
C GLY A 79 -7.02 8.53 12.38
N ALA A 80 -8.30 8.18 12.20
CA ALA A 80 -8.89 6.95 12.73
C ALA A 80 -9.25 5.96 11.61
N PRO A 81 -9.10 4.63 11.83
CA PRO A 81 -9.56 3.63 10.88
C PRO A 81 -11.10 3.56 10.89
N VAL A 82 -11.73 3.68 9.71
CA VAL A 82 -13.19 3.61 9.56
C VAL A 82 -13.64 2.33 8.84
N GLY A 83 -12.75 1.63 8.17
CA GLY A 83 -13.06 0.35 7.54
C GLY A 83 -11.80 -0.31 7.01
N ALA A 84 -11.84 -1.63 6.84
CA ALA A 84 -10.74 -2.40 6.30
C ALA A 84 -11.23 -3.59 5.46
N MET A 85 -10.43 -3.96 4.46
CA MET A 85 -10.61 -5.15 3.65
C MET A 85 -9.26 -5.80 3.38
N ARG A 86 -9.23 -7.11 3.18
CA ARG A 86 -8.05 -7.81 2.69
C ARG A 86 -8.18 -8.04 1.20
N ARG A 87 -7.16 -7.63 0.46
CA ARG A 87 -7.03 -7.89 -0.97
C ARG A 87 -6.22 -9.16 -1.17
N VAL A 88 -6.82 -10.16 -1.77
CA VAL A 88 -6.21 -11.47 -2.02
C VAL A 88 -5.77 -11.54 -3.48
N PRO A 89 -4.47 -11.80 -3.76
CA PRO A 89 -3.97 -11.87 -5.12
C PRO A 89 -4.57 -13.02 -5.91
N ALA A 90 -4.55 -12.92 -7.23
CA ALA A 90 -4.85 -14.03 -8.12
C ALA A 90 -3.84 -15.18 -7.90
N LYS A 91 -4.19 -16.39 -8.34
CA LYS A 91 -3.49 -17.64 -7.98
C LYS A 91 -2.00 -17.64 -8.34
N ASP A 92 -1.61 -16.90 -9.38
CA ASP A 92 -0.26 -16.86 -9.93
C ASP A 92 0.36 -15.43 -9.93
N ASP A 93 -0.20 -14.50 -9.14
CA ASP A 93 0.31 -13.13 -9.00
C ASP A 93 0.71 -12.86 -7.53
N HIS A 94 1.76 -12.08 -7.35
CA HIS A 94 2.17 -11.58 -6.04
C HIS A 94 1.52 -10.22 -5.70
N ARG A 95 0.88 -9.58 -6.70
CA ARG A 95 0.18 -8.29 -6.52
C ARG A 95 -1.24 -8.54 -6.06
N SER A 96 -1.66 -7.88 -4.99
CA SER A 96 -2.98 -8.02 -4.38
C SER A 96 -4.04 -7.10 -4.98
N ASN A 97 -3.65 -6.22 -5.88
CA ASN A 97 -4.54 -5.20 -6.42
C ASN A 97 -5.69 -5.83 -7.21
N VAL A 98 -6.91 -5.36 -7.00
CA VAL A 98 -8.13 -5.83 -7.69
C VAL A 98 -7.98 -5.71 -9.21
N HIS A 99 -7.33 -4.63 -9.69
CA HIS A 99 -7.04 -4.46 -11.12
C HIS A 99 -6.11 -5.52 -11.71
N ALA A 100 -5.35 -6.24 -10.88
CA ALA A 100 -4.51 -7.37 -11.29
C ALA A 100 -5.24 -8.73 -11.20
N GLY A 101 -6.58 -8.74 -11.02
CA GLY A 101 -7.38 -9.95 -10.91
C GLY A 101 -7.50 -10.51 -9.49
N GLY A 102 -7.08 -9.77 -8.48
CA GLY A 102 -7.33 -10.08 -7.08
C GLY A 102 -8.81 -9.92 -6.70
N HIS A 103 -9.18 -10.42 -5.54
CA HIS A 103 -10.51 -10.23 -4.95
C HIS A 103 -10.39 -9.69 -3.53
N CYS A 104 -11.44 -9.03 -3.07
CA CYS A 104 -11.51 -8.47 -1.73
C CYS A 104 -12.33 -9.39 -0.81
N VAL A 105 -11.94 -9.43 0.45
CA VAL A 105 -12.69 -10.04 1.54
C VAL A 105 -12.69 -9.09 2.73
N THR A 106 -13.76 -9.08 3.49
CA THR A 106 -13.86 -8.29 4.72
C THR A 106 -12.71 -8.61 5.67
N HIS A 107 -12.21 -7.60 6.33
CA HIS A 107 -11.17 -7.73 7.32
C HIS A 107 -11.48 -6.93 8.57
N ASN A 108 -11.47 -7.60 9.71
CA ASN A 108 -11.53 -6.95 11.00
C ASN A 108 -10.10 -6.76 11.52
N LEU A 109 -9.70 -5.51 11.72
CA LEU A 109 -8.36 -5.19 12.21
C LEU A 109 -8.09 -5.89 13.55
N ASN A 110 -6.97 -6.59 13.60
CA ASN A 110 -6.45 -7.14 14.86
C ASN A 110 -5.78 -6.03 15.70
N GLU A 111 -5.39 -6.35 16.92
CA GLU A 111 -4.83 -5.36 17.86
C GLU A 111 -3.51 -4.73 17.37
N SER A 112 -2.66 -5.48 16.67
CA SER A 112 -1.41 -4.93 16.12
C SER A 112 -1.65 -3.98 14.96
N GLU A 113 -2.62 -4.28 14.11
CA GLU A 113 -3.05 -3.43 12.98
C GLU A 113 -3.72 -2.15 13.47
N LYS A 114 -4.60 -2.24 14.48
CA LYS A 114 -5.19 -1.07 15.14
C LYS A 114 -4.12 -0.16 15.73
N LYS A 115 -3.19 -0.74 16.48
CA LYS A 115 -2.07 0.01 17.08
C LYS A 115 -1.21 0.70 16.03
N LEU A 116 -0.98 0.07 14.89
CA LEU A 116 -0.26 0.68 13.77
C LEU A 116 -1.04 1.89 13.22
N CYS A 117 -2.34 1.76 13.00
CA CYS A 117 -3.21 2.87 12.57
C CYS A 117 -3.20 4.02 13.59
N GLU A 118 -3.32 3.73 14.88
CA GLU A 118 -3.27 4.71 15.97
C GLU A 118 -1.92 5.44 16.04
N THR A 119 -0.83 4.74 15.71
CA THR A 119 0.51 5.34 15.69
C THR A 119 0.68 6.30 14.51
N ILE A 120 0.12 5.96 13.35
CA ILE A 120 0.27 6.73 12.10
C ILE A 120 -0.76 7.88 12.05
N GLY A 121 -1.97 7.66 12.57
CA GLY A 121 -3.10 8.57 12.47
C GLY A 121 -2.79 10.04 12.84
N PRO A 122 -2.17 10.33 14.01
CA PRO A 122 -1.82 11.69 14.40
C PRO A 122 -0.92 12.40 13.39
N LYS A 123 0.04 11.70 12.79
CA LYS A 123 0.93 12.25 11.77
C LYS A 123 0.18 12.60 10.49
N LEU A 124 -0.76 11.77 10.06
CA LEU A 124 -1.60 12.05 8.90
C LEU A 124 -2.42 13.33 9.09
N VAL A 125 -3.01 13.49 10.27
CA VAL A 125 -3.80 14.70 10.61
C VAL A 125 -2.92 15.94 10.64
N GLU A 126 -1.74 15.86 11.27
CA GLU A 126 -0.76 16.95 11.30
C GLU A 126 -0.37 17.40 9.88
N ASP A 127 -0.21 16.44 8.95
CA ASP A 127 0.13 16.72 7.56
C ASP A 127 -1.08 17.16 6.71
N GLY A 128 -2.29 17.26 7.30
CA GLY A 128 -3.52 17.64 6.60
C GLY A 128 -4.12 16.53 5.73
N LEU A 129 -3.69 15.29 5.93
CA LEU A 129 -4.12 14.10 5.19
C LEU A 129 -5.30 13.43 5.92
N PHE A 130 -6.51 13.96 5.72
CA PHE A 130 -7.69 13.52 6.46
C PHE A 130 -8.33 12.24 5.92
N LEU A 131 -8.25 11.99 4.61
CA LEU A 131 -8.77 10.76 3.97
C LEU A 131 -7.62 10.01 3.31
N VAL A 132 -7.27 8.85 3.86
CA VAL A 132 -6.08 8.09 3.46
C VAL A 132 -6.40 6.60 3.39
N GLY A 133 -5.84 5.90 2.40
CA GLY A 133 -5.78 4.44 2.37
C GLY A 133 -4.41 3.96 2.82
N LEU A 134 -4.35 3.22 3.92
CA LEU A 134 -3.14 2.51 4.33
C LEU A 134 -3.15 1.10 3.78
N ASP A 135 -2.02 0.65 3.23
CA ASP A 135 -1.81 -0.74 2.85
C ASP A 135 -0.86 -1.39 3.86
N LEU A 136 -1.36 -2.43 4.52
CA LEU A 136 -0.64 -3.16 5.56
C LEU A 136 -0.34 -4.58 5.09
N MET A 137 0.81 -5.09 5.47
CA MET A 137 1.18 -6.50 5.27
C MET A 137 1.79 -7.05 6.56
N GLY A 138 1.10 -8.02 7.17
CA GLY A 138 1.38 -8.39 8.54
C GLY A 138 1.17 -7.17 9.46
N ASN A 139 2.17 -6.86 10.26
CA ASN A 139 2.17 -5.70 11.17
C ASN A 139 3.03 -4.54 10.65
N LYS A 140 3.23 -4.44 9.33
CA LYS A 140 4.04 -3.40 8.69
C LYS A 140 3.20 -2.58 7.71
N LEU A 141 3.46 -1.26 7.69
CA LEU A 141 2.93 -0.36 6.66
C LEU A 141 3.76 -0.52 5.39
N ILE A 142 3.10 -0.76 4.26
CA ILE A 142 3.76 -0.90 2.95
C ILE A 142 3.49 0.26 2.01
N GLU A 143 2.37 0.98 2.19
CA GLU A 143 1.99 2.10 1.32
C GLU A 143 1.00 3.05 2.01
N VAL A 144 1.09 4.33 1.68
CA VAL A 144 0.14 5.38 2.09
C VAL A 144 -0.46 6.01 0.84
N ASN A 145 -1.76 5.80 0.63
CA ASN A 145 -2.50 6.27 -0.52
C ASN A 145 -3.28 7.54 -0.17
N VAL A 146 -2.83 8.70 -0.67
CA VAL A 146 -3.36 10.02 -0.28
C VAL A 146 -4.25 10.66 -1.35
N CYS A 147 -4.24 10.11 -2.57
CA CYS A 147 -5.05 10.61 -3.66
C CYS A 147 -6.18 9.61 -3.96
N SER A 148 -7.41 9.96 -3.61
CA SER A 148 -8.61 9.17 -3.89
C SER A 148 -8.50 7.69 -3.50
N PRO A 149 -8.25 7.36 -2.23
CA PRO A 149 -8.12 5.95 -1.81
C PRO A 149 -9.42 5.19 -2.11
N GLY A 150 -9.30 4.10 -2.87
CA GLY A 150 -10.41 3.20 -3.19
C GLY A 150 -10.63 2.11 -2.14
N GLY A 151 -11.74 1.38 -2.27
CA GLY A 151 -12.10 0.26 -1.40
C GLY A 151 -13.41 0.44 -0.64
N PHE A 152 -14.12 1.55 -0.86
CA PHE A 152 -15.37 1.86 -0.16
C PHE A 152 -16.49 0.88 -0.50
N ALA A 153 -16.66 0.54 -1.78
CA ALA A 153 -17.71 -0.37 -2.22
C ALA A 153 -17.51 -1.75 -1.59
N GLU A 154 -16.30 -2.28 -1.70
CA GLU A 154 -15.95 -3.61 -1.20
C GLU A 154 -16.06 -3.71 0.33
N ILE A 155 -15.75 -2.62 1.05
CA ILE A 155 -15.90 -2.58 2.51
C ILE A 155 -17.38 -2.49 2.90
N ASN A 156 -18.18 -1.73 2.14
CA ASN A 156 -19.60 -1.56 2.42
C ASN A 156 -20.44 -2.81 2.17
N ASP A 157 -20.02 -3.69 1.25
CA ASP A 157 -20.81 -4.88 0.85
C ASP A 157 -21.22 -5.77 2.04
N GLU A 158 -20.44 -5.76 3.14
CA GLU A 158 -20.73 -6.55 4.34
C GLU A 158 -21.07 -5.69 5.57
N ARG A 159 -21.37 -4.39 5.37
CA ARG A 159 -21.71 -3.44 6.44
C ARG A 159 -23.17 -3.01 6.30
N SER A 160 -23.75 -2.63 7.44
CA SER A 160 -25.08 -2.02 7.49
C SER A 160 -25.06 -0.50 7.33
N ASP A 161 -23.87 0.11 7.32
CA ASP A 161 -23.62 1.54 7.22
C ASP A 161 -22.74 1.86 6.00
N ASN A 162 -22.72 3.12 5.61
CA ASN A 162 -22.06 3.62 4.42
C ASN A 162 -20.81 4.44 4.79
N LEU A 163 -19.63 3.99 4.42
CA LEU A 163 -18.40 4.73 4.68
C LEU A 163 -18.36 6.12 4.01
N GLN A 164 -19.02 6.27 2.88
CA GLN A 164 -19.11 7.56 2.18
C GLN A 164 -19.84 8.61 3.02
N GLU A 165 -20.83 8.22 3.80
CA GLU A 165 -21.56 9.14 4.70
C GLU A 165 -20.60 9.73 5.75
N TYR A 166 -19.75 8.91 6.37
CA TYR A 166 -18.74 9.41 7.33
C TYR A 166 -17.80 10.45 6.70
N VAL A 167 -17.40 10.24 5.43
CA VAL A 167 -16.51 11.18 4.74
C VAL A 167 -17.23 12.51 4.47
N ILE A 168 -18.50 12.46 4.03
CA ILE A 168 -19.31 13.65 3.76
C ILE A 168 -19.58 14.42 5.05
N ASP A 169 -20.02 13.71 6.10
CA ASP A 169 -20.28 14.31 7.41
C ASP A 169 -19.04 15.02 7.96
N PHE A 170 -17.87 14.37 7.85
CA PHE A 170 -16.61 14.99 8.27
C PHE A 170 -16.30 16.25 7.44
N ALA A 171 -16.46 16.19 6.12
CA ALA A 171 -16.22 17.33 5.23
C ALA A 171 -17.16 18.53 5.57
N GLU A 172 -18.43 18.25 5.86
CA GLU A 172 -19.40 19.26 6.29
C GLU A 172 -19.03 19.88 7.65
N GLN A 173 -18.62 19.05 8.62
CA GLN A 173 -18.14 19.52 9.93
C GLN A 173 -16.95 20.47 9.79
N VAL A 174 -15.93 20.08 9.01
CA VAL A 174 -14.75 20.93 8.77
C VAL A 174 -15.13 22.24 8.06
N ASN A 175 -16.03 22.20 7.07
CA ASN A 175 -16.47 23.38 6.37
C ASN A 175 -17.26 24.34 7.28
N ASN A 176 -18.12 23.81 8.15
CA ASN A 176 -18.89 24.61 9.10
C ASN A 176 -18.01 25.26 10.19
N ALA A 177 -17.01 24.53 10.69
CA ALA A 177 -16.04 25.05 11.65
C ALA A 177 -15.18 26.21 11.08
N ARG A 178 -14.95 26.23 9.76
CA ARG A 178 -14.21 27.33 9.09
C ARG A 178 -15.04 28.60 8.86
N LYS A 179 -16.37 28.51 8.97
CA LYS A 179 -17.30 29.64 8.76
C LYS A 179 -17.68 30.33 10.07
N SER A 180 -17.40 29.68 11.19
CA SER A 180 -17.61 30.21 12.54
C SER A 180 -16.36 30.95 13.04
#